data_753298bad710f853c6374a3b467e31b5
#
_entry.id   753298bad710f853c6374a3b467e31b5
#
_cell.length_a   1.000
_cell.length_b   1.000
_cell.length_c   1.000
_cell.angle_alpha   90.00
_cell.angle_beta   90.00
_cell.angle_gamma   90.00
#
_symmetry.space_group_name_H-M   'P 1'
#
loop_
_entity.id
_entity.type
_entity.pdbx_description
1 polymer ?
#
loop_
_entity_poly.entity_id
_entity_poly.type
_entity_poly.pdbx_seq_one_letter_code
_entity_poly.pdbx_strand_id
1 'polypeptide(L)'
;AISCSLVGSESCIRDSRYRVHFDVWSSEQSIRDAGKVEAAINELNEKGYVYEKDGALWFETTKFGDDKDRVLRKQDGSLTYLVPDIAYHNDKCQRGFDMLVDFFGADHHGYIPRLKASMTALGNDADKLHVDIIQMVRLVSNGEEMKMSKRLGNATTINELCDKVGVDAARYFFVQRALDSHLDFDIELATKKSNENPVYYAQYAHARMCSIQKQAQDIELATSFEDLTNEKEIELMKSLQEFNKVIVETAQSRQVHKMCHYIQNLASKFHSFYNVCKVVDRDNLELSSQRLALVKATQIVLANALECIGVEAVESM
;
A
#
# COMPACT_ATOMS: atom_id res chain seq x y z
N ALA A 1 10.90 4.59 -12.77
CA ALA A 1 9.72 4.39 -13.61
C ALA A 1 9.63 2.91 -13.92
N ILE A 2 8.64 2.25 -13.40
CA ILE A 2 8.22 0.99 -13.98
C ILE A 2 7.54 1.40 -15.27
N SER A 3 8.32 1.53 -16.33
CA SER A 3 7.81 1.62 -17.69
C SER A 3 7.11 0.29 -17.97
N CYS A 4 5.84 0.22 -17.65
CA CYS A 4 5.01 -0.88 -18.08
C CYS A 4 4.71 -0.66 -19.55
N SER A 5 5.60 -1.13 -20.43
CA SER A 5 5.38 -1.18 -21.87
C SER A 5 4.25 -2.13 -22.29
N LEU A 6 3.58 -2.74 -21.30
CA LEU A 6 2.40 -3.59 -21.43
C LEU A 6 1.18 -2.88 -20.83
N VAL A 7 0.83 -1.72 -21.38
CA VAL A 7 -0.50 -1.15 -21.18
C VAL A 7 -1.45 -1.90 -22.13
N GLY A 8 -1.85 -3.08 -21.70
CA GLY A 8 -2.83 -3.91 -22.38
C GLY A 8 -3.88 -4.39 -21.38
N SER A 9 -4.94 -5.01 -21.88
CA SER A 9 -6.01 -5.61 -21.07
C SER A 9 -5.53 -6.50 -19.93
N GLU A 10 -4.36 -7.15 -20.08
CA GLU A 10 -3.77 -8.01 -19.06
C GLU A 10 -3.35 -7.27 -17.78
N SER A 11 -2.79 -6.06 -17.89
CA SER A 11 -2.42 -5.27 -16.71
C SER A 11 -3.67 -4.83 -15.95
N CYS A 12 -4.70 -4.36 -16.63
CA CYS A 12 -5.98 -3.99 -16.00
C CYS A 12 -6.66 -5.19 -15.33
N ILE A 13 -6.66 -6.37 -15.95
CA ILE A 13 -7.23 -7.60 -15.38
C ILE A 13 -6.46 -8.02 -14.13
N ARG A 14 -5.14 -7.98 -14.17
CA ARG A 14 -4.28 -8.33 -13.04
C ARG A 14 -4.51 -7.39 -11.86
N ASP A 15 -4.58 -6.09 -12.12
CA ASP A 15 -4.73 -5.09 -11.06
C ASP A 15 -6.14 -5.13 -10.48
N SER A 16 -7.16 -5.33 -11.30
CA SER A 16 -8.54 -5.57 -10.82
C SER A 16 -8.62 -6.83 -9.95
N ARG A 17 -7.92 -7.91 -10.31
CA ARG A 17 -7.85 -9.12 -9.50
C ARG A 17 -7.19 -8.88 -8.15
N TYR A 18 -6.12 -8.07 -8.13
CA TYR A 18 -5.44 -7.69 -6.89
C TYR A 18 -6.18 -6.58 -6.13
N ARG A 19 -7.36 -6.14 -6.60
CA ARG A 19 -8.18 -5.06 -6.04
C ARG A 19 -7.44 -3.73 -5.98
N VAL A 20 -6.68 -3.42 -7.03
CA VAL A 20 -6.05 -2.12 -7.25
C VAL A 20 -6.75 -1.44 -8.41
N HIS A 21 -7.10 -0.18 -8.22
CA HIS A 21 -7.70 0.65 -9.25
C HIS A 21 -6.81 1.85 -9.55
N PHE A 22 -6.62 2.15 -10.84
CA PHE A 22 -5.90 3.31 -11.30
C PHE A 22 -6.84 4.18 -12.13
N ASP A 23 -6.93 5.46 -11.80
CA ASP A 23 -7.77 6.41 -12.53
C ASP A 23 -7.17 6.74 -13.90
N VAL A 24 -5.85 6.73 -14.00
CA VAL A 24 -5.11 7.04 -15.23
C VAL A 24 -3.98 6.05 -15.47
N TRP A 25 -3.98 5.45 -16.64
CA TRP A 25 -2.88 4.64 -17.18
C TRP A 25 -2.06 5.48 -18.15
N SER A 26 -0.81 5.80 -17.78
CA SER A 26 0.09 6.57 -18.61
C SER A 26 1.12 5.66 -19.29
N SER A 27 1.13 5.67 -20.61
CA SER A 27 2.12 4.95 -21.41
C SER A 27 3.31 5.87 -21.71
N GLU A 28 4.55 5.38 -21.60
CA GLU A 28 5.74 6.11 -22.04
C GLU A 28 5.61 6.47 -23.53
N GLN A 29 5.06 5.57 -24.35
CA GLN A 29 4.84 5.83 -25.78
C GLN A 29 3.89 7.02 -25.98
N SER A 30 2.81 7.13 -25.20
CA SER A 30 1.89 8.27 -25.31
C SER A 30 2.55 9.60 -24.92
N ILE A 31 3.47 9.60 -23.97
CA ILE A 31 4.27 10.79 -23.59
C ILE A 31 5.20 11.19 -24.75
N ARG A 32 5.80 10.22 -25.44
CA ARG A 32 6.64 10.44 -26.61
C ARG A 32 5.83 10.95 -27.80
N ASP A 33 4.74 10.30 -28.13
CA ASP A 33 3.87 10.65 -29.27
C ASP A 33 3.24 12.04 -29.12
N ALA A 34 2.98 12.45 -27.87
CA ALA A 34 2.53 13.81 -27.54
C ALA A 34 3.64 14.88 -27.62
N GLY A 35 4.87 14.50 -27.97
CA GLY A 35 6.02 15.42 -28.07
C GLY A 35 6.53 15.96 -26.72
N LYS A 36 6.04 15.44 -25.59
CA LYS A 36 6.38 15.95 -24.24
C LYS A 36 7.85 15.71 -23.90
N VAL A 37 8.45 14.66 -24.44
CA VAL A 37 9.87 14.33 -24.24
C VAL A 37 10.78 15.39 -24.86
N GLU A 38 10.55 15.75 -26.12
CA GLU A 38 11.32 16.81 -26.78
C GLU A 38 11.00 18.19 -26.19
N ALA A 39 9.74 18.44 -25.79
CA ALA A 39 9.37 19.68 -25.13
C ALA A 39 10.14 19.90 -23.82
N ALA A 40 10.33 18.85 -23.01
CA ALA A 40 11.11 18.92 -21.79
C ALA A 40 12.60 19.24 -22.02
N ILE A 41 13.20 18.65 -23.07
CA ILE A 41 14.58 18.97 -23.48
C ILE A 41 14.69 20.44 -23.93
N ASN A 42 13.75 20.89 -24.77
CA ASN A 42 13.73 22.25 -25.27
C ASN A 42 13.58 23.28 -24.16
N GLU A 43 12.69 23.04 -23.21
CA GLU A 43 12.51 23.90 -22.04
C GLU A 43 13.77 23.99 -21.17
N LEU A 44 14.45 22.87 -20.92
CA LEU A 44 15.73 22.86 -20.19
C LEU A 44 16.82 23.63 -20.98
N ASN A 45 16.82 23.54 -22.31
CA ASN A 45 17.74 24.26 -23.17
C ASN A 45 17.47 25.77 -23.19
N GLU A 46 16.22 26.19 -23.32
CA GLU A 46 15.80 27.59 -23.27
C GLU A 46 16.15 28.26 -21.94
N LYS A 47 16.07 27.51 -20.84
CA LYS A 47 16.49 27.95 -19.50
C LYS A 47 18.03 27.94 -19.30
N GLY A 48 18.82 27.44 -20.27
CA GLY A 48 20.27 27.39 -20.21
C GLY A 48 20.81 26.36 -19.22
N TYR A 49 20.12 25.25 -19.03
CA TYR A 49 20.50 24.18 -18.11
C TYR A 49 21.07 22.94 -18.82
N VAL A 50 21.26 23.02 -20.14
CA VAL A 50 21.89 21.94 -20.92
C VAL A 50 23.13 22.44 -21.67
N TYR A 51 24.05 21.53 -21.91
CA TYR A 51 25.28 21.80 -22.68
C TYR A 51 25.70 20.58 -23.49
N GLU A 52 26.46 20.81 -24.55
CA GLU A 52 27.08 19.74 -25.35
C GLU A 52 28.48 19.42 -24.84
N LYS A 53 28.77 18.14 -24.67
CA LYS A 53 30.08 17.64 -24.33
C LYS A 53 30.29 16.26 -24.94
N ASP A 54 31.44 16.05 -25.59
CA ASP A 54 31.83 14.78 -26.20
C ASP A 54 30.74 14.20 -27.14
N GLY A 55 30.06 15.08 -27.91
CA GLY A 55 29.00 14.69 -28.83
C GLY A 55 27.68 14.25 -28.17
N ALA A 56 27.54 14.44 -26.88
CA ALA A 56 26.33 14.13 -26.12
C ALA A 56 25.72 15.40 -25.50
N LEU A 57 24.39 15.43 -25.32
CA LEU A 57 23.68 16.51 -24.63
C LEU A 57 23.60 16.20 -23.14
N TRP A 58 24.07 17.10 -22.32
CA TRP A 58 24.16 17.00 -20.87
C TRP A 58 23.22 17.99 -20.19
N PHE A 59 22.65 17.59 -19.06
CA PHE A 59 21.88 18.43 -18.16
C PHE A 59 22.68 18.73 -16.89
N GLU A 60 22.80 20.01 -16.54
CA GLU A 60 23.53 20.51 -15.36
C GLU A 60 22.74 20.23 -14.06
N THR A 61 22.49 18.97 -13.75
CA THR A 61 21.70 18.56 -12.57
C THR A 61 22.40 18.95 -11.26
N THR A 62 23.71 19.15 -11.28
CA THR A 62 24.51 19.62 -10.12
C THR A 62 24.07 21.00 -9.63
N LYS A 63 23.55 21.87 -10.52
CA LYS A 63 22.98 23.17 -10.12
C LYS A 63 21.77 23.06 -9.20
N PHE A 64 21.12 21.88 -9.20
CA PHE A 64 19.88 21.60 -8.50
C PHE A 64 20.02 20.50 -7.44
N GLY A 65 21.26 20.18 -7.01
CA GLY A 65 21.53 19.29 -5.89
C GLY A 65 21.75 17.82 -6.22
N ASP A 66 21.93 17.46 -7.51
CA ASP A 66 22.42 16.12 -7.88
C ASP A 66 23.94 16.01 -7.68
N ASP A 67 24.47 14.81 -7.56
CA ASP A 67 25.91 14.53 -7.33
C ASP A 67 26.78 14.78 -8.57
N LYS A 68 26.20 14.71 -9.77
CA LYS A 68 26.87 14.95 -11.06
C LYS A 68 25.87 15.28 -12.15
N ASP A 69 26.34 15.93 -13.22
CA ASP A 69 25.54 16.18 -14.41
C ASP A 69 25.16 14.90 -15.14
N ARG A 70 24.04 14.94 -15.85
CA ARG A 70 23.44 13.75 -16.46
C ARG A 70 23.29 13.90 -17.96
N VAL A 71 23.58 12.83 -18.69
CA VAL A 71 23.34 12.75 -20.12
C VAL A 71 21.85 12.64 -20.41
N LEU A 72 21.33 13.51 -21.25
CA LEU A 72 19.98 13.43 -21.80
C LEU A 72 19.95 12.67 -23.13
N ARG A 73 20.84 13.07 -24.08
CA ARG A 73 20.99 12.44 -25.38
C ARG A 73 22.42 11.98 -25.57
N LYS A 74 22.61 10.72 -25.94
CA LYS A 74 23.92 10.12 -26.18
C LYS A 74 24.49 10.54 -27.55
N GLN A 75 25.76 10.21 -27.79
CA GLN A 75 26.46 10.47 -29.05
C GLN A 75 25.76 9.82 -30.25
N ASP A 76 25.11 8.68 -30.09
CA ASP A 76 24.36 7.98 -31.14
C ASP A 76 22.97 8.59 -31.39
N GLY A 77 22.63 9.69 -30.72
CA GLY A 77 21.36 10.39 -30.83
C GLY A 77 20.25 9.76 -29.94
N SER A 78 20.48 8.60 -29.32
CA SER A 78 19.49 7.96 -28.46
C SER A 78 19.33 8.70 -27.12
N LEU A 79 18.07 8.77 -26.63
CA LEU A 79 17.76 9.35 -25.33
C LEU A 79 18.09 8.37 -24.21
N THR A 80 18.50 8.91 -23.06
CA THR A 80 18.59 8.14 -21.81
C THR A 80 17.20 7.96 -21.21
N TYR A 81 17.06 7.02 -20.28
CA TYR A 81 15.80 6.81 -19.53
C TYR A 81 15.37 8.02 -18.70
N LEU A 82 16.31 8.90 -18.37
CA LEU A 82 16.01 10.10 -17.58
C LEU A 82 15.05 11.05 -18.31
N VAL A 83 15.14 11.17 -19.63
CA VAL A 83 14.35 12.17 -20.38
C VAL A 83 12.85 11.85 -20.38
N PRO A 84 12.39 10.62 -20.70
CA PRO A 84 10.99 10.25 -20.53
C PRO A 84 10.49 10.45 -19.11
N ASP A 85 11.32 10.17 -18.09
CA ASP A 85 10.96 10.37 -16.70
C ASP A 85 10.77 11.85 -16.35
N ILE A 86 11.65 12.73 -16.83
CA ILE A 86 11.50 14.18 -16.70
C ILE A 86 10.18 14.64 -17.31
N ALA A 87 9.89 14.22 -18.54
CA ALA A 87 8.68 14.59 -19.24
C ALA A 87 7.42 14.09 -18.51
N TYR A 88 7.46 12.89 -18.00
CA TYR A 88 6.35 12.29 -17.25
C TYR A 88 6.09 12.99 -15.92
N HIS A 89 7.15 13.33 -15.16
CA HIS A 89 7.00 14.07 -13.91
C HIS A 89 6.51 15.49 -14.13
N ASN A 90 6.97 16.16 -15.20
CA ASN A 90 6.42 17.46 -15.59
C ASN A 90 4.93 17.36 -15.92
N ASP A 91 4.51 16.33 -16.67
CA ASP A 91 3.10 16.04 -16.94
C ASP A 91 2.29 15.82 -15.65
N LYS A 92 2.82 15.03 -14.69
CA LYS A 92 2.17 14.83 -13.39
C LYS A 92 1.98 16.14 -12.63
N CYS A 93 2.98 17.01 -12.62
CA CYS A 93 2.88 18.33 -11.96
C CYS A 93 1.76 19.18 -12.58
N GLN A 94 1.60 19.13 -13.90
CA GLN A 94 0.56 19.89 -14.62
C GLN A 94 -0.86 19.40 -14.36
N ARG A 95 -1.04 18.20 -13.79
CA ARG A 95 -2.37 17.67 -13.40
C ARG A 95 -2.93 18.32 -12.15
N GLY A 96 -2.16 19.16 -11.43
CA GLY A 96 -2.64 19.95 -10.30
C GLY A 96 -2.71 19.19 -8.97
N PHE A 97 -1.97 18.10 -8.81
CA PHE A 97 -1.87 17.39 -7.53
C PHE A 97 -1.00 18.15 -6.53
N ASP A 98 -1.40 18.12 -5.26
CA ASP A 98 -0.63 18.70 -4.15
C ASP A 98 0.53 17.81 -3.71
N MET A 99 0.42 16.50 -3.94
CA MET A 99 1.43 15.51 -3.60
C MET A 99 1.60 14.49 -4.74
N LEU A 100 2.84 14.23 -5.09
CA LEU A 100 3.23 13.16 -6.01
C LEU A 100 3.98 12.11 -5.20
N VAL A 101 3.59 10.84 -5.31
CA VAL A 101 4.25 9.74 -4.61
C VAL A 101 4.70 8.70 -5.64
N ASP A 102 5.99 8.46 -5.68
CA ASP A 102 6.59 7.40 -6.49
C ASP A 102 7.10 6.27 -5.62
N PHE A 103 7.01 5.05 -6.12
CA PHE A 103 7.54 3.85 -5.47
C PHE A 103 8.70 3.30 -6.29
N PHE A 104 9.90 3.28 -5.69
CA PHE A 104 11.10 2.79 -6.36
C PHE A 104 11.67 1.57 -5.65
N GLY A 105 12.25 0.63 -6.41
CA GLY A 105 13.09 -0.42 -5.84
C GLY A 105 14.34 0.14 -5.17
N ALA A 106 14.91 -0.59 -4.22
CA ALA A 106 16.06 -0.15 -3.43
C ALA A 106 17.31 0.19 -4.28
N ASP A 107 17.46 -0.43 -5.43
CA ASP A 107 18.51 -0.16 -6.41
C ASP A 107 18.39 1.21 -7.10
N HIS A 108 17.22 1.85 -7.03
CA HIS A 108 16.96 3.17 -7.61
C HIS A 108 17.07 4.34 -6.63
N HIS A 109 17.54 4.14 -5.40
CA HIS A 109 17.68 5.21 -4.41
C HIS A 109 18.46 6.42 -4.94
N GLY A 110 19.58 6.18 -5.65
CA GLY A 110 20.41 7.23 -6.27
C GLY A 110 19.71 7.98 -7.43
N TYR A 111 18.49 7.59 -7.81
CA TYR A 111 17.72 8.25 -8.86
C TYR A 111 16.93 9.46 -8.35
N ILE A 112 16.66 9.53 -7.05
CA ILE A 112 15.83 10.55 -6.43
C ILE A 112 16.38 11.98 -6.62
N PRO A 113 17.68 12.25 -6.33
CA PRO A 113 18.21 13.60 -6.49
C PRO A 113 18.08 14.15 -7.92
N ARG A 114 18.31 13.30 -8.94
CA ARG A 114 18.21 13.72 -10.35
C ARG A 114 16.79 14.02 -10.78
N LEU A 115 15.79 13.30 -10.27
CA LEU A 115 14.38 13.61 -10.52
C LEU A 115 13.99 14.93 -9.88
N LYS A 116 14.33 15.14 -8.61
CA LYS A 116 14.07 16.41 -7.91
C LYS A 116 14.76 17.58 -8.59
N ALA A 117 16.02 17.41 -9.00
CA ALA A 117 16.76 18.40 -9.79
C ALA A 117 16.03 18.77 -11.10
N SER A 118 15.49 17.76 -11.79
CA SER A 118 14.74 17.96 -13.03
C SER A 118 13.44 18.74 -12.80
N MET A 119 12.71 18.44 -11.74
CA MET A 119 11.48 19.17 -11.38
C MET A 119 11.80 20.64 -11.08
N THR A 120 12.81 20.89 -10.27
CA THR A 120 13.23 22.26 -9.91
C THR A 120 13.68 23.05 -11.15
N ALA A 121 14.46 22.43 -12.03
CA ALA A 121 14.92 23.06 -13.29
C ALA A 121 13.76 23.46 -14.22
N LEU A 122 12.70 22.64 -14.27
CA LEU A 122 11.48 22.96 -15.02
C LEU A 122 10.56 23.95 -14.30
N GLY A 123 10.89 24.40 -13.09
CA GLY A 123 10.10 25.36 -12.32
C GLY A 123 8.98 24.73 -11.48
N ASN A 124 9.00 23.42 -11.33
CA ASN A 124 8.07 22.70 -10.48
C ASN A 124 8.58 22.65 -9.03
N ASP A 125 7.67 22.57 -8.08
CA ASP A 125 7.98 22.37 -6.66
C ASP A 125 8.42 20.91 -6.42
N ALA A 126 9.71 20.70 -6.21
CA ALA A 126 10.30 19.38 -5.97
C ALA A 126 9.93 18.80 -4.58
N ASP A 127 9.45 19.62 -3.65
CA ASP A 127 9.02 19.13 -2.33
C ASP A 127 7.67 18.42 -2.41
N LYS A 128 6.91 18.64 -3.47
CA LYS A 128 5.71 17.85 -3.77
C LYS A 128 6.01 16.39 -4.14
N LEU A 129 7.24 16.07 -4.57
CA LEU A 129 7.64 14.72 -4.92
C LEU A 129 8.19 13.97 -3.71
N HIS A 130 7.46 12.95 -3.30
CA HIS A 130 7.86 11.95 -2.32
C HIS A 130 8.21 10.65 -3.05
N VAL A 131 9.33 10.03 -2.67
CA VAL A 131 9.72 8.74 -3.24
C VAL A 131 9.88 7.75 -2.09
N ASP A 132 9.05 6.73 -2.11
CA ASP A 132 9.09 5.65 -1.13
C ASP A 132 9.88 4.47 -1.72
N ILE A 133 10.88 4.01 -0.98
CA ILE A 133 11.76 2.91 -1.41
C ILE A 133 11.17 1.58 -0.95
N ILE A 134 11.03 0.66 -1.90
CA ILE A 134 10.53 -0.70 -1.65
C ILE A 134 11.70 -1.68 -1.67
N GLN A 135 11.86 -2.42 -0.58
CA GLN A 135 12.85 -3.49 -0.48
C GLN A 135 12.39 -4.76 -1.19
N MET A 136 13.38 -5.62 -1.47
CA MET A 136 13.13 -6.92 -2.09
C MET A 136 12.26 -7.79 -1.21
N VAL A 137 11.29 -8.45 -1.84
CA VAL A 137 10.47 -9.49 -1.23
C VAL A 137 11.02 -10.85 -1.65
N ARG A 138 11.29 -11.71 -0.68
CA ARG A 138 11.66 -13.11 -0.92
C ARG A 138 10.44 -13.98 -0.68
N LEU A 139 10.15 -14.88 -1.59
CA LEU A 139 9.15 -15.92 -1.36
C LEU A 139 9.82 -17.10 -0.65
N VAL A 140 9.22 -17.53 0.46
CA VAL A 140 9.69 -18.64 1.28
C VAL A 140 8.62 -19.74 1.27
N SER A 141 9.04 -20.99 1.09
CA SER A 141 8.19 -22.18 1.15
C SER A 141 8.92 -23.27 1.93
N ASN A 142 8.30 -23.86 2.94
CA ASN A 142 8.89 -24.86 3.84
C ASN A 142 10.22 -24.41 4.49
N GLY A 143 10.36 -23.13 4.77
CA GLY A 143 11.56 -22.54 5.37
C GLY A 143 12.72 -22.31 4.39
N GLU A 144 12.54 -22.60 3.10
CA GLU A 144 13.54 -22.39 2.06
C GLU A 144 13.13 -21.27 1.10
N GLU A 145 14.10 -20.47 0.66
CA GLU A 145 13.87 -19.43 -0.33
C GLU A 145 13.54 -20.04 -1.70
N MET A 146 12.42 -19.67 -2.27
CA MET A 146 12.06 -20.01 -3.65
C MET A 146 12.90 -19.18 -4.62
N LYS A 147 13.92 -19.78 -5.22
CA LYS A 147 14.77 -19.11 -6.21
C LYS A 147 13.96 -18.73 -7.45
N MET A 148 13.71 -17.44 -7.60
CA MET A 148 13.05 -16.88 -8.77
C MET A 148 14.09 -16.43 -9.81
N SER A 149 13.95 -16.90 -11.05
CA SER A 149 14.77 -16.46 -12.16
C SER A 149 13.90 -16.20 -13.39
N LYS A 150 13.79 -14.92 -13.78
CA LYS A 150 13.12 -14.54 -15.03
C LYS A 150 13.74 -15.22 -16.26
N ARG A 151 15.06 -15.47 -16.24
CA ARG A 151 15.79 -16.10 -17.35
C ARG A 151 15.49 -17.61 -17.49
N LEU A 152 15.09 -18.26 -16.40
CA LEU A 152 14.78 -19.70 -16.35
C LEU A 152 13.27 -19.99 -16.38
N GLY A 153 12.41 -18.95 -16.51
CA GLY A 153 10.95 -19.11 -16.52
C GLY A 153 10.32 -19.46 -15.16
N ASN A 154 11.09 -19.37 -14.06
CA ASN A 154 10.66 -19.78 -12.71
C ASN A 154 10.24 -18.56 -11.85
N ALA A 155 9.81 -17.46 -12.46
CA ALA A 155 9.33 -16.32 -11.71
C ALA A 155 7.85 -16.52 -11.37
N THR A 156 7.52 -16.56 -10.08
CA THR A 156 6.12 -16.56 -9.62
C THR A 156 5.50 -15.20 -9.91
N THR A 157 4.44 -15.17 -10.70
CA THR A 157 3.67 -13.97 -10.97
C THR A 157 2.76 -13.65 -9.78
N ILE A 158 2.28 -12.40 -9.70
CA ILE A 158 1.30 -12.01 -8.68
C ILE A 158 0.00 -12.82 -8.81
N ASN A 159 -0.38 -13.20 -10.02
CA ASN A 159 -1.54 -14.05 -10.26
C ASN A 159 -1.36 -15.44 -9.67
N GLU A 160 -0.22 -16.08 -9.93
CA GLU A 160 0.11 -17.40 -9.37
C GLU A 160 0.22 -17.37 -7.85
N LEU A 161 0.74 -16.28 -7.28
CA LEU A 161 0.75 -16.09 -5.84
C LEU A 161 -0.68 -16.00 -5.29
N CYS A 162 -1.54 -15.16 -5.90
CA CYS A 162 -2.94 -15.05 -5.51
C CYS A 162 -3.72 -16.37 -5.68
N ASP A 163 -3.38 -17.19 -6.68
CA ASP A 163 -3.96 -18.54 -6.84
C ASP A 163 -3.61 -19.46 -5.67
N LYS A 164 -2.40 -19.33 -5.14
CA LYS A 164 -1.91 -20.17 -4.03
C LYS A 164 -2.44 -19.72 -2.66
N VAL A 165 -2.36 -18.42 -2.36
CA VAL A 165 -2.61 -17.91 -1.00
C VAL A 165 -3.93 -17.14 -0.87
N GLY A 166 -4.58 -16.81 -1.98
CA GLY A 166 -5.73 -15.88 -2.00
C GLY A 166 -5.31 -14.41 -2.03
N VAL A 167 -6.21 -13.55 -2.51
CA VAL A 167 -5.93 -12.10 -2.65
C VAL A 167 -5.77 -11.43 -1.29
N ASP A 168 -6.59 -11.77 -0.31
CA ASP A 168 -6.54 -11.17 1.04
C ASP A 168 -5.21 -11.41 1.73
N ALA A 169 -4.74 -12.67 1.70
CA ALA A 169 -3.45 -13.01 2.29
C ALA A 169 -2.30 -12.33 1.53
N ALA A 170 -2.33 -12.34 0.19
CA ALA A 170 -1.31 -11.67 -0.61
C ALA A 170 -1.23 -10.18 -0.25
N ARG A 171 -2.37 -9.46 -0.22
CA ARG A 171 -2.41 -8.03 0.13
C ARG A 171 -1.88 -7.77 1.53
N TYR A 172 -2.39 -8.50 2.52
CA TYR A 172 -2.01 -8.30 3.93
C TYR A 172 -0.52 -8.52 4.15
N PHE A 173 0.02 -9.64 3.67
CA PHE A 173 1.43 -10.00 3.87
C PHE A 173 2.39 -9.00 3.22
N PHE A 174 2.04 -8.43 2.07
CA PHE A 174 2.87 -7.39 1.43
C PHE A 174 2.91 -6.08 2.24
N VAL A 175 1.81 -5.70 2.91
CA VAL A 175 1.73 -4.41 3.59
C VAL A 175 1.92 -4.50 5.11
N GLN A 176 2.12 -5.69 5.68
CA GLN A 176 2.31 -5.85 7.13
C GLN A 176 3.69 -5.41 7.65
N ARG A 177 4.63 -5.13 6.75
CA ARG A 177 5.97 -4.62 7.03
C ARG A 177 6.16 -3.24 6.44
N ALA A 178 7.10 -2.46 7.00
CA ALA A 178 7.50 -1.20 6.39
C ALA A 178 8.10 -1.45 5.00
N LEU A 179 7.86 -0.53 4.05
CA LEU A 179 8.28 -0.67 2.65
C LEU A 179 9.80 -0.82 2.50
N ASP A 180 10.56 -0.16 3.35
CA ASP A 180 12.02 -0.15 3.38
C ASP A 180 12.65 -1.34 4.13
N SER A 181 11.82 -2.24 4.67
CA SER A 181 12.28 -3.46 5.34
C SER A 181 12.19 -4.69 4.43
N HIS A 182 13.14 -5.61 4.58
CA HIS A 182 13.08 -6.90 3.88
C HIS A 182 11.85 -7.69 4.32
N LEU A 183 11.16 -8.29 3.36
CA LEU A 183 10.01 -9.15 3.58
C LEU A 183 10.29 -10.57 3.09
N ASP A 184 10.23 -11.52 4.01
CA ASP A 184 10.10 -12.93 3.70
C ASP A 184 8.60 -13.27 3.66
N PHE A 185 8.08 -13.54 2.47
CA PHE A 185 6.70 -13.92 2.26
C PHE A 185 6.59 -15.45 2.40
N ASP A 186 6.10 -15.90 3.54
CA ASP A 186 5.91 -17.32 3.85
C ASP A 186 4.56 -17.79 3.29
N ILE A 187 4.63 -18.66 2.26
CA ILE A 187 3.45 -19.18 1.55
C ILE A 187 2.65 -20.12 2.46
N GLU A 188 3.31 -20.98 3.24
CA GLU A 188 2.63 -21.91 4.15
C GLU A 188 1.88 -21.15 5.24
N LEU A 189 2.52 -20.15 5.85
CA LEU A 189 1.87 -19.29 6.83
C LEU A 189 0.68 -18.55 6.22
N ALA A 190 0.81 -18.04 5.00
CA ALA A 190 -0.24 -17.30 4.31
C ALA A 190 -1.47 -18.15 3.97
N THR A 191 -1.31 -19.47 3.81
CA THR A 191 -2.40 -20.42 3.53
C THR A 191 -2.97 -21.08 4.78
N LYS A 192 -2.32 -20.91 5.94
CA LYS A 192 -2.67 -21.61 7.19
C LYS A 192 -4.00 -21.11 7.74
N LYS A 193 -4.92 -22.03 8.02
CA LYS A 193 -6.21 -21.74 8.67
C LYS A 193 -6.09 -21.85 10.20
N SER A 194 -5.29 -20.98 10.79
CA SER A 194 -5.05 -20.95 12.23
C SER A 194 -4.70 -19.54 12.71
N ASN A 195 -4.69 -19.34 14.02
CA ASN A 195 -4.37 -18.06 14.65
C ASN A 195 -2.93 -17.57 14.40
N GLU A 196 -2.06 -18.41 13.85
CA GLU A 196 -0.71 -18.01 13.43
C GLU A 196 -0.75 -17.15 12.16
N ASN A 197 -1.73 -17.36 11.28
CA ASN A 197 -1.94 -16.54 10.10
C ASN A 197 -2.68 -15.25 10.49
N PRO A 198 -2.04 -14.07 10.37
CA PRO A 198 -2.63 -12.82 10.82
C PRO A 198 -3.91 -12.43 10.07
N VAL A 199 -4.03 -12.81 8.80
CA VAL A 199 -5.24 -12.56 7.99
C VAL A 199 -6.39 -13.42 8.51
N TYR A 200 -6.14 -14.71 8.66
CA TYR A 200 -7.13 -15.65 9.20
C TYR A 200 -7.61 -15.19 10.58
N TYR A 201 -6.68 -14.79 11.46
CA TYR A 201 -6.99 -14.33 12.82
C TYR A 201 -7.92 -13.11 12.82
N ALA A 202 -7.64 -12.12 11.98
CA ALA A 202 -8.47 -10.91 11.86
C ALA A 202 -9.85 -11.23 11.26
N GLN A 203 -9.90 -12.01 10.18
CA GLN A 203 -11.15 -12.40 9.52
C GLN A 203 -12.01 -13.28 10.44
N TYR A 204 -11.38 -14.19 11.20
CA TYR A 204 -12.10 -15.01 12.18
C TYR A 204 -12.72 -14.15 13.29
N ALA A 205 -12.02 -13.10 13.77
CA ALA A 205 -12.61 -12.16 14.72
C ALA A 205 -13.88 -11.50 14.14
N HIS A 206 -13.82 -11.02 12.90
CA HIS A 206 -14.98 -10.40 12.23
C HIS A 206 -16.14 -11.38 12.05
N ALA A 207 -15.88 -12.58 11.51
CA ALA A 207 -16.90 -13.61 11.32
C ALA A 207 -17.57 -14.02 12.63
N ARG A 208 -16.79 -14.09 13.72
CA ARG A 208 -17.32 -14.37 15.04
C ARG A 208 -18.27 -13.27 15.53
N MET A 209 -17.90 -11.99 15.34
CA MET A 209 -18.78 -10.87 15.68
C MET A 209 -20.10 -10.92 14.91
N CYS A 210 -20.04 -11.25 13.60
CA CYS A 210 -21.24 -11.46 12.78
C CYS A 210 -22.11 -12.59 13.34
N SER A 211 -21.50 -13.71 13.75
CA SER A 211 -22.22 -14.86 14.31
C SER A 211 -22.91 -14.52 15.63
N ILE A 212 -22.24 -13.78 16.54
CA ILE A 212 -22.79 -13.32 17.81
C ILE A 212 -24.04 -12.47 17.55
N GLN A 213 -23.97 -11.52 16.62
CA GLN A 213 -25.10 -10.64 16.29
C GLN A 213 -26.26 -11.42 15.67
N LYS A 214 -25.97 -12.39 14.79
CA LYS A 214 -27.01 -13.27 14.21
C LYS A 214 -27.74 -14.09 15.25
N GLN A 215 -27.06 -14.50 16.34
CA GLN A 215 -27.66 -15.27 17.42
C GLN A 215 -28.48 -14.43 18.41
N ALA A 216 -28.28 -13.12 18.42
CA ALA A 216 -28.88 -12.18 19.36
C ALA A 216 -29.71 -11.08 18.69
N GLN A 217 -30.32 -11.38 17.54
CA GLN A 217 -31.13 -10.41 16.75
C GLN A 217 -32.37 -9.91 17.50
N ASP A 218 -32.82 -10.64 18.52
CA ASP A 218 -33.94 -10.29 19.37
C ASP A 218 -33.58 -9.33 20.51
N ILE A 219 -32.31 -9.01 20.71
CA ILE A 219 -31.84 -8.06 21.71
C ILE A 219 -31.54 -6.72 21.02
N GLU A 220 -32.22 -5.67 21.45
CA GLU A 220 -31.98 -4.31 20.97
C GLU A 220 -30.63 -3.79 21.47
N LEU A 221 -29.90 -3.07 20.60
CA LEU A 221 -28.59 -2.53 20.94
C LEU A 221 -28.73 -1.31 21.85
N ALA A 222 -27.97 -1.28 22.94
CA ALA A 222 -27.95 -0.14 23.87
C ALA A 222 -27.35 1.13 23.21
N THR A 223 -27.80 2.28 23.73
CA THR A 223 -27.27 3.62 23.41
C THR A 223 -26.47 4.22 24.58
N SER A 224 -26.50 3.60 25.76
CA SER A 224 -25.65 3.94 26.93
C SER A 224 -24.77 2.73 27.29
N PHE A 225 -23.66 2.95 27.99
CA PHE A 225 -22.63 1.94 28.22
C PHE A 225 -22.09 1.98 29.64
N GLU A 226 -22.95 2.29 30.64
CA GLU A 226 -22.59 2.53 32.00
C GLU A 226 -22.17 1.25 32.75
N ASP A 227 -22.70 0.08 32.34
CA ASP A 227 -22.41 -1.20 32.95
C ASP A 227 -21.17 -1.91 32.38
N LEU A 228 -20.55 -1.34 31.32
CA LEU A 228 -19.32 -1.88 30.76
C LEU A 228 -18.12 -1.50 31.62
N THR A 229 -17.97 -2.18 32.76
CA THR A 229 -16.96 -1.87 33.78
C THR A 229 -15.80 -2.87 33.84
N ASN A 230 -15.90 -3.99 33.12
CA ASN A 230 -14.82 -4.98 33.08
C ASN A 230 -13.59 -4.40 32.34
N GLU A 231 -12.40 -4.70 32.83
CA GLU A 231 -11.15 -4.23 32.23
C GLU A 231 -11.05 -4.52 30.71
N LYS A 232 -11.52 -5.69 30.28
CA LYS A 232 -11.46 -6.10 28.88
C LYS A 232 -12.48 -5.35 27.99
N GLU A 233 -13.61 -4.94 28.55
CA GLU A 233 -14.56 -4.04 27.86
C GLU A 233 -13.93 -2.65 27.68
N ILE A 234 -13.31 -2.11 28.72
CA ILE A 234 -12.64 -0.80 28.69
C ILE A 234 -11.46 -0.81 27.73
N GLU A 235 -10.63 -1.85 27.72
CA GLU A 235 -9.51 -1.99 26.79
C GLU A 235 -9.99 -2.02 25.33
N LEU A 236 -11.08 -2.72 25.05
CA LEU A 236 -11.67 -2.80 23.73
C LEU A 236 -12.23 -1.42 23.28
N MET A 237 -12.99 -0.74 24.16
CA MET A 237 -13.50 0.60 23.88
C MET A 237 -12.36 1.61 23.60
N LYS A 238 -11.28 1.59 24.36
CA LYS A 238 -10.11 2.43 24.12
C LYS A 238 -9.49 2.18 22.76
N SER A 239 -9.39 0.90 22.36
CA SER A 239 -8.83 0.60 21.04
C SER A 239 -9.70 1.07 19.87
N LEU A 240 -11.03 1.13 20.04
CA LEU A 240 -11.91 1.74 19.04
C LEU A 240 -11.66 3.24 18.89
N GLN A 241 -11.40 3.96 19.96
CA GLN A 241 -11.10 5.40 19.93
C GLN A 241 -9.78 5.71 19.21
N GLU A 242 -8.83 4.77 19.19
CA GLU A 242 -7.54 4.94 18.50
C GLU A 242 -7.67 4.92 16.96
N PHE A 243 -8.75 4.39 16.42
CA PHE A 243 -8.88 4.14 14.96
C PHE A 243 -8.66 5.39 14.12
N ASN A 244 -9.32 6.51 14.45
CA ASN A 244 -9.18 7.75 13.70
C ASN A 244 -7.73 8.27 13.71
N LYS A 245 -7.06 8.17 14.85
CA LYS A 245 -5.65 8.55 14.97
C LYS A 245 -4.76 7.68 14.10
N VAL A 246 -4.99 6.36 14.12
CA VAL A 246 -4.21 5.41 13.28
C VAL A 246 -4.40 5.69 11.80
N ILE A 247 -5.62 6.00 11.33
CA ILE A 247 -5.85 6.37 9.92
C ILE A 247 -5.02 7.60 9.55
N VAL A 248 -5.10 8.67 10.34
CA VAL A 248 -4.39 9.92 10.07
C VAL A 248 -2.87 9.70 10.06
N GLU A 249 -2.34 9.02 11.07
CA GLU A 249 -0.90 8.72 11.15
C GLU A 249 -0.41 7.83 10.00
N THR A 250 -1.22 6.83 9.62
CA THR A 250 -0.90 5.94 8.51
C THR A 250 -0.89 6.71 7.18
N ALA A 251 -1.89 7.54 6.94
CA ALA A 251 -1.99 8.34 5.72
C ALA A 251 -0.84 9.35 5.61
N GLN A 252 -0.57 10.12 6.67
CA GLN A 252 0.48 11.13 6.68
C GLN A 252 1.89 10.53 6.53
N SER A 253 2.15 9.40 7.19
CA SER A 253 3.45 8.72 7.11
C SER A 253 3.57 7.76 5.92
N ARG A 254 2.47 7.41 5.24
CA ARG A 254 2.35 6.37 4.21
C ARG A 254 2.82 4.97 4.68
N GLN A 255 2.86 4.76 6.00
CA GLN A 255 3.32 3.52 6.63
C GLN A 255 2.14 2.57 6.87
N VAL A 256 1.68 1.90 5.82
CA VAL A 256 0.47 1.03 5.83
C VAL A 256 0.54 -0.09 6.88
N HIS A 257 1.73 -0.57 7.22
CA HIS A 257 1.92 -1.60 8.26
C HIS A 257 1.35 -1.20 9.64
N LYS A 258 1.23 0.10 9.94
CA LYS A 258 0.58 0.58 11.18
C LYS A 258 -0.89 0.15 11.25
N MET A 259 -1.59 0.15 10.10
CA MET A 259 -2.96 -0.34 10.03
C MET A 259 -3.02 -1.85 10.28
N CYS A 260 -2.08 -2.63 9.75
CA CYS A 260 -1.98 -4.06 10.04
C CYS A 260 -1.77 -4.34 11.52
N HIS A 261 -0.90 -3.59 12.19
CA HIS A 261 -0.69 -3.69 13.64
C HIS A 261 -1.97 -3.35 14.43
N TYR A 262 -2.68 -2.30 14.01
CA TYR A 262 -3.96 -1.95 14.63
C TYR A 262 -4.99 -3.06 14.48
N ILE A 263 -5.15 -3.64 13.29
CA ILE A 263 -6.06 -4.76 13.01
C ILE A 263 -5.77 -5.93 13.95
N GLN A 264 -4.49 -6.32 14.09
CA GLN A 264 -4.11 -7.43 14.98
C GLN A 264 -4.39 -7.13 16.46
N ASN A 265 -4.09 -5.90 16.89
CA ASN A 265 -4.35 -5.47 18.26
C ASN A 265 -5.86 -5.46 18.56
N LEU A 266 -6.68 -4.90 17.66
CA LEU A 266 -8.13 -4.86 17.81
C LEU A 266 -8.74 -6.28 17.86
N ALA A 267 -8.33 -7.17 16.95
CA ALA A 267 -8.77 -8.56 16.94
C ALA A 267 -8.37 -9.28 18.24
N SER A 268 -7.15 -9.09 18.74
CA SER A 268 -6.67 -9.67 19.98
C SER A 268 -7.46 -9.17 21.20
N LYS A 269 -7.77 -7.88 21.26
CA LYS A 269 -8.58 -7.30 22.34
C LYS A 269 -10.01 -7.81 22.30
N PHE A 270 -10.59 -7.95 21.11
CA PHE A 270 -11.91 -8.57 20.96
C PHE A 270 -11.91 -10.02 21.44
N HIS A 271 -10.94 -10.84 21.07
CA HIS A 271 -10.87 -12.22 21.56
C HIS A 271 -10.69 -12.29 23.08
N SER A 272 -9.88 -11.40 23.67
CA SER A 272 -9.69 -11.30 25.11
C SER A 272 -11.00 -10.93 25.82
N PHE A 273 -11.72 -9.94 25.32
CA PHE A 273 -13.04 -9.55 25.81
C PHE A 273 -14.03 -10.73 25.72
N TYR A 274 -14.12 -11.37 24.54
CA TYR A 274 -15.05 -12.46 24.31
C TYR A 274 -14.80 -13.68 25.23
N ASN A 275 -13.55 -13.95 25.55
CA ASN A 275 -13.19 -15.06 26.43
C ASN A 275 -13.55 -14.81 27.92
N VAL A 276 -13.59 -13.55 28.32
CA VAL A 276 -13.85 -13.18 29.75
C VAL A 276 -15.29 -12.75 29.94
N CYS A 277 -15.90 -12.05 28.99
CA CYS A 277 -17.21 -11.47 29.10
C CYS A 277 -18.25 -12.28 28.32
N LYS A 278 -19.26 -12.82 28.98
CA LYS A 278 -20.42 -13.47 28.36
C LYS A 278 -21.22 -12.39 27.61
N VAL A 279 -21.10 -12.30 26.28
CA VAL A 279 -21.72 -11.23 25.48
C VAL A 279 -23.23 -11.30 25.52
N VAL A 280 -23.80 -12.50 25.37
CA VAL A 280 -25.24 -12.75 25.44
C VAL A 280 -25.58 -13.53 26.69
N ASP A 281 -26.17 -12.84 27.65
CA ASP A 281 -26.71 -13.42 28.88
C ASP A 281 -28.20 -13.14 28.96
N ARG A 282 -29.03 -14.17 28.81
CA ARG A 282 -30.49 -14.05 28.83
C ARG A 282 -31.06 -13.65 30.20
N ASP A 283 -30.27 -13.85 31.27
CA ASP A 283 -30.64 -13.46 32.62
C ASP A 283 -30.29 -11.98 32.90
N ASN A 284 -29.46 -11.35 32.04
CA ASN A 284 -29.08 -9.93 32.14
C ASN A 284 -29.09 -9.27 30.75
N LEU A 285 -30.29 -8.93 30.29
CA LEU A 285 -30.49 -8.35 28.94
C LEU A 285 -29.91 -6.94 28.80
N GLU A 286 -29.88 -6.16 29.90
CA GLU A 286 -29.35 -4.79 29.87
C GLU A 286 -27.83 -4.79 29.58
N LEU A 287 -27.07 -5.58 30.33
CA LEU A 287 -25.63 -5.74 30.07
C LEU A 287 -25.36 -6.41 28.70
N SER A 288 -26.19 -7.39 28.31
CA SER A 288 -26.09 -8.03 26.99
C SER A 288 -26.29 -7.04 25.86
N SER A 289 -27.27 -6.13 25.97
CA SER A 289 -27.55 -5.06 25.02
C SER A 289 -26.33 -4.15 24.83
N GLN A 290 -25.67 -3.73 25.92
CA GLN A 290 -24.47 -2.89 25.90
C GLN A 290 -23.27 -3.64 25.28
N ARG A 291 -23.05 -4.92 25.65
CA ARG A 291 -21.99 -5.77 25.08
C ARG A 291 -22.19 -6.04 23.61
N LEU A 292 -23.42 -6.26 23.17
CA LEU A 292 -23.75 -6.42 21.75
C LEU A 292 -23.47 -5.15 20.95
N ALA A 293 -23.79 -3.97 21.50
CA ALA A 293 -23.47 -2.71 20.89
C ALA A 293 -21.95 -2.50 20.76
N LEU A 294 -21.16 -2.89 21.77
CA LEU A 294 -19.69 -2.89 21.73
C LEU A 294 -19.16 -3.85 20.65
N VAL A 295 -19.73 -5.07 20.55
CA VAL A 295 -19.40 -6.04 19.48
C VAL A 295 -19.70 -5.45 18.10
N LYS A 296 -20.86 -4.79 17.95
CA LYS A 296 -21.25 -4.15 16.67
C LYS A 296 -20.29 -3.03 16.29
N ALA A 297 -19.96 -2.15 17.21
CA ALA A 297 -18.96 -1.10 16.99
C ALA A 297 -17.61 -1.67 16.59
N THR A 298 -17.14 -2.72 17.28
CA THR A 298 -15.87 -3.40 16.98
C THR A 298 -15.90 -4.04 15.60
N GLN A 299 -17.01 -4.67 15.20
CA GLN A 299 -17.19 -5.25 13.87
C GLN A 299 -17.03 -4.19 12.78
N ILE A 300 -17.69 -3.04 12.92
CA ILE A 300 -17.65 -1.94 11.95
C ILE A 300 -16.22 -1.41 11.82
N VAL A 301 -15.56 -1.15 12.94
CA VAL A 301 -14.18 -0.61 12.93
C VAL A 301 -13.20 -1.61 12.34
N LEU A 302 -13.33 -2.90 12.66
CA LEU A 302 -12.45 -3.94 12.09
C LEU A 302 -12.68 -4.09 10.58
N ALA A 303 -13.93 -4.05 10.13
CA ALA A 303 -14.26 -4.09 8.70
C ALA A 303 -13.63 -2.89 7.94
N ASN A 304 -13.81 -1.67 8.47
CA ASN A 304 -13.24 -0.47 7.88
C ASN A 304 -11.68 -0.52 7.87
N ALA A 305 -11.07 -1.04 8.93
CA ALA A 305 -9.62 -1.19 8.98
C ALA A 305 -9.09 -2.21 7.95
N LEU A 306 -9.79 -3.34 7.75
CA LEU A 306 -9.48 -4.32 6.72
C LEU A 306 -9.67 -3.73 5.31
N GLU A 307 -10.74 -2.97 5.09
CA GLU A 307 -10.99 -2.27 3.82
C GLU A 307 -9.86 -1.29 3.45
N CYS A 308 -9.32 -0.55 4.43
CA CYS A 308 -8.18 0.37 4.21
C CYS A 308 -6.97 -0.31 3.58
N ILE A 309 -6.78 -1.60 3.80
CA ILE A 309 -5.69 -2.41 3.20
C ILE A 309 -6.19 -3.32 2.06
N GLY A 310 -7.47 -3.20 1.69
CA GLY A 310 -8.11 -3.98 0.61
C GLY A 310 -8.27 -5.46 0.92
N VAL A 311 -8.45 -5.82 2.19
CA VAL A 311 -8.73 -7.18 2.69
C VAL A 311 -10.21 -7.28 3.02
N GLU A 312 -10.84 -8.38 2.64
CA GLU A 312 -12.26 -8.59 2.85
C GLU A 312 -12.59 -8.91 4.33
N ALA A 313 -13.61 -8.24 4.85
CA ALA A 313 -14.19 -8.55 6.15
C ALA A 313 -15.27 -9.64 5.98
N VAL A 314 -14.85 -10.91 6.04
CA VAL A 314 -15.74 -12.05 5.80
C VAL A 314 -16.75 -12.22 6.95
N GLU A 315 -18.00 -12.54 6.60
CA GLU A 315 -19.08 -12.74 7.58
C GLU A 315 -19.14 -14.15 8.17
N SER A 316 -18.49 -15.11 7.53
CA SER A 316 -18.44 -16.53 7.94
C SER A 316 -17.15 -17.18 7.48
N MET A 317 -16.66 -18.14 8.26
CA MET A 317 -15.46 -18.95 7.97
C MET A 317 -15.69 -20.40 8.33
#